data_3b4c6a493a1d48b7dcf972b6a801215f
#
_entry.id   3b4c6a493a1d48b7dcf972b6a801215f
#
_cell.length_a   1.000
_cell.length_b   1.000
_cell.length_c   1.000
_cell.angle_alpha   90.00
_cell.angle_beta   90.00
_cell.angle_gamma   90.00
#
_symmetry.space_group_name_H-M   'P 1'
#
loop_
_entity.id
_entity.type
_entity.pdbx_description
1 polymer ?
#
loop_
_entity_poly.entity_id
_entity_poly.type
_entity_poly.pdbx_seq_one_letter_code
_entity_poly.pdbx_strand_id
1 'polypeptide(L)'
;MALVKLANYADASPEAQAVFDDIMATRKTEYVNHIWRALASHPPTLKRFWRQMKEIMIKPSRLDPLTKELIYLAVSITNDCTYCINSHTAAARKKGLDDEILAELYEIVALANAGNRLTSGLQVEVDEAVQTKHKYSKWKVPRAARAEKVKAKSKAKSKAKAKPPGKPGRRAA
;
A
#
# COMPACT_ATOMS: atom_id res chain seq x y z
N MET A 1 -4.23 11.97 21.09
CA MET A 1 -4.70 13.09 20.22
C MET A 1 -3.99 12.98 18.89
N ALA A 2 -4.65 13.22 17.75
CA ALA A 2 -4.00 13.16 16.45
C ALA A 2 -3.01 14.33 16.28
N LEU A 3 -1.84 14.07 15.70
CA LEU A 3 -0.82 15.11 15.44
C LEU A 3 -1.18 15.99 14.23
N VAL A 4 -2.16 15.58 13.42
CA VAL A 4 -2.66 16.31 12.26
C VAL A 4 -4.16 16.55 12.39
N LYS A 5 -4.66 17.65 11.82
CA LYS A 5 -6.11 17.92 11.75
C LYS A 5 -6.78 16.86 10.87
N LEU A 6 -7.83 16.25 11.38
CA LEU A 6 -8.66 15.34 10.59
C LEU A 6 -9.58 16.17 9.68
N ALA A 7 -9.39 16.09 8.37
CA ALA A 7 -10.20 16.84 7.43
C ALA A 7 -11.67 16.37 7.48
N ASN A 8 -12.61 17.31 7.48
CA ASN A 8 -13.99 17.04 7.14
C ASN A 8 -14.16 17.07 5.62
N TYR A 9 -15.23 16.46 5.11
CA TYR A 9 -15.48 16.43 3.67
C TYR A 9 -15.51 17.85 3.05
N ALA A 10 -16.24 18.77 3.68
CA ALA A 10 -16.40 20.14 3.20
C ALA A 10 -15.08 20.95 3.18
N ASP A 11 -14.15 20.63 4.07
CA ASP A 11 -12.87 21.34 4.21
C ASP A 11 -11.74 20.68 3.38
N ALA A 12 -12.01 19.53 2.78
CA ALA A 12 -11.01 18.79 2.03
C ALA A 12 -10.83 19.37 0.62
N SER A 13 -9.62 19.25 0.06
CA SER A 13 -9.38 19.64 -1.33
C SER A 13 -10.20 18.77 -2.29
N PRO A 14 -10.51 19.25 -3.51
CA PRO A 14 -11.24 18.46 -4.51
C PRO A 14 -10.62 17.09 -4.78
N GLU A 15 -9.28 17.00 -4.76
CA GLU A 15 -8.59 15.72 -4.94
C GLU A 15 -8.80 14.76 -3.75
N ALA A 16 -8.84 15.28 -2.52
CA ALA A 16 -9.13 14.49 -1.33
C ALA A 16 -10.60 14.07 -1.27
N GLN A 17 -11.54 14.97 -1.64
CA GLN A 17 -12.96 14.66 -1.75
C GLN A 17 -13.21 13.52 -2.74
N ALA A 18 -12.60 13.55 -3.91
CA ALA A 18 -12.72 12.48 -4.91
C ALA A 18 -12.25 11.11 -4.35
N VAL A 19 -11.23 11.10 -3.48
CA VAL A 19 -10.82 9.85 -2.81
C VAL A 19 -11.82 9.45 -1.73
N PHE A 20 -12.39 10.38 -0.98
CA PHE A 20 -13.43 10.09 0.01
C PHE A 20 -14.67 9.50 -0.65
N ASP A 21 -15.10 10.04 -1.79
CA ASP A 21 -16.22 9.51 -2.58
C ASP A 21 -15.96 8.07 -3.02
N ASP A 22 -14.76 7.79 -3.52
CA ASP A 22 -14.36 6.44 -3.92
C ASP A 22 -14.27 5.48 -2.72
N ILE A 23 -13.84 5.95 -1.53
CA ILE A 23 -13.87 5.16 -0.28
C ILE A 23 -15.31 4.81 0.10
N MET A 24 -16.18 5.80 0.13
CA MET A 24 -17.59 5.63 0.51
C MET A 24 -18.31 4.69 -0.47
N ALA A 25 -18.16 4.90 -1.75
CA ALA A 25 -18.75 4.05 -2.79
C ALA A 25 -18.22 2.61 -2.72
N THR A 26 -16.90 2.43 -2.58
CA THR A 26 -16.26 1.10 -2.53
C THR A 26 -16.67 0.32 -1.29
N ARG A 27 -16.79 0.98 -0.13
CA ARG A 27 -17.12 0.35 1.16
C ARG A 27 -18.62 0.34 1.46
N LYS A 28 -19.43 0.96 0.61
CA LYS A 28 -20.89 1.12 0.80
C LYS A 28 -21.22 1.73 2.16
N THR A 29 -20.61 2.86 2.48
CA THR A 29 -20.75 3.57 3.76
C THR A 29 -20.60 5.07 3.53
N GLU A 30 -21.23 5.87 4.36
CA GLU A 30 -21.02 7.32 4.39
C GLU A 30 -19.86 7.74 5.31
N TYR A 31 -19.25 6.76 5.99
CA TYR A 31 -18.19 7.02 6.96
C TYR A 31 -16.80 6.86 6.35
N VAL A 32 -15.99 7.92 6.50
CA VAL A 32 -14.57 7.92 6.15
C VAL A 32 -13.73 7.84 7.43
N ASN A 33 -12.98 6.75 7.59
CA ASN A 33 -12.15 6.51 8.75
C ASN A 33 -11.09 7.60 8.97
N HIS A 34 -10.69 7.81 10.20
CA HIS A 34 -9.74 8.86 10.60
C HIS A 34 -8.42 8.81 9.84
N ILE A 35 -7.88 7.62 9.54
CA ILE A 35 -6.64 7.51 8.76
C ILE A 35 -6.75 8.21 7.40
N TRP A 36 -7.87 8.06 6.69
CA TRP A 36 -8.09 8.70 5.39
C TRP A 36 -8.25 10.20 5.54
N ARG A 37 -8.96 10.64 6.59
CA ARG A 37 -9.15 12.04 6.93
C ARG A 37 -7.83 12.72 7.34
N ALA A 38 -6.95 12.00 8.04
CA ALA A 38 -5.60 12.47 8.38
C ALA A 38 -4.72 12.62 7.14
N LEU A 39 -4.76 11.62 6.22
CA LEU A 39 -3.99 11.64 4.97
C LEU A 39 -4.49 12.70 3.97
N ALA A 40 -5.68 13.28 4.16
CA ALA A 40 -6.21 14.34 3.30
C ALA A 40 -5.38 15.62 3.33
N SER A 41 -4.53 15.82 4.34
CA SER A 41 -3.52 16.88 4.37
C SER A 41 -2.48 16.77 3.25
N HIS A 42 -2.31 15.57 2.67
CA HIS A 42 -1.43 15.31 1.54
C HIS A 42 -2.13 14.40 0.50
N PRO A 43 -2.97 14.94 -0.37
CA PRO A 43 -3.80 14.20 -1.32
C PRO A 43 -3.07 13.17 -2.19
N PRO A 44 -1.83 13.41 -2.67
CA PRO A 44 -1.08 12.40 -3.42
C PRO A 44 -0.80 11.12 -2.60
N THR A 45 -0.50 11.24 -1.30
CA THR A 45 -0.30 10.09 -0.41
C THR A 45 -1.62 9.37 -0.13
N LEU A 46 -2.69 10.13 0.15
CA LEU A 46 -4.03 9.58 0.34
C LEU A 46 -4.44 8.74 -0.89
N LYS A 47 -4.34 9.28 -2.09
CA LYS A 47 -4.69 8.62 -3.35
C LYS A 47 -3.87 7.34 -3.58
N ARG A 48 -2.56 7.42 -3.37
CA ARG A 48 -1.65 6.28 -3.55
C ARG A 48 -1.97 5.16 -2.57
N PHE A 49 -2.13 5.49 -1.29
CA PHE A 49 -2.37 4.51 -0.25
C PHE A 49 -3.76 3.88 -0.36
N TRP A 50 -4.80 4.67 -0.68
CA TRP A 50 -6.13 4.14 -0.94
C TRP A 50 -6.16 3.18 -2.13
N ARG A 51 -5.47 3.52 -3.22
CA ARG A 51 -5.35 2.62 -4.38
C ARG A 51 -4.72 1.29 -3.99
N GLN A 52 -3.63 1.29 -3.23
CA GLN A 52 -3.00 0.05 -2.75
C GLN A 52 -3.94 -0.74 -1.84
N MET A 53 -4.67 -0.08 -0.95
CA MET A 53 -5.66 -0.72 -0.09
C MET A 53 -6.74 -1.43 -0.90
N LYS A 54 -7.29 -0.80 -1.92
CA LYS A 54 -8.26 -1.43 -2.83
C LYS A 54 -7.68 -2.65 -3.55
N GLU A 55 -6.51 -2.50 -4.13
CA GLU A 55 -5.85 -3.56 -4.89
C GLU A 55 -5.55 -4.79 -4.02
N ILE A 56 -5.07 -4.59 -2.80
CA ILE A 56 -4.58 -5.68 -1.96
C ILE A 56 -5.70 -6.26 -1.10
N MET A 57 -6.47 -5.41 -0.41
CA MET A 57 -7.39 -5.87 0.64
C MET A 57 -8.82 -6.11 0.13
N ILE A 58 -9.25 -5.40 -0.93
CA ILE A 58 -10.66 -5.42 -1.37
C ILE A 58 -10.85 -6.28 -2.61
N LYS A 59 -9.97 -6.18 -3.61
CA LYS A 59 -10.10 -6.99 -4.82
C LYS A 59 -9.99 -8.49 -4.52
N PRO A 60 -10.81 -9.32 -5.19
CA PRO A 60 -10.68 -10.76 -5.11
C PRO A 60 -9.26 -11.21 -5.49
N SER A 61 -8.72 -12.15 -4.74
CA SER A 61 -7.40 -12.75 -4.98
C SER A 61 -7.38 -14.19 -4.44
N ARG A 62 -6.21 -14.84 -4.45
CA ARG A 62 -6.07 -16.21 -3.92
C ARG A 62 -6.29 -16.30 -2.40
N LEU A 63 -5.96 -15.24 -1.66
CA LEU A 63 -6.29 -15.16 -0.24
C LEU A 63 -7.73 -14.66 -0.10
N ASP A 64 -8.53 -15.36 0.68
CA ASP A 64 -9.88 -14.94 1.02
C ASP A 64 -9.87 -13.67 1.89
N PRO A 65 -11.00 -12.97 1.97
CA PRO A 65 -11.07 -11.70 2.68
C PRO A 65 -10.77 -11.78 4.18
N LEU A 66 -11.13 -12.87 4.87
CA LEU A 66 -10.84 -13.04 6.29
C LEU A 66 -9.35 -13.26 6.51
N THR A 67 -8.73 -14.15 5.76
CA THR A 67 -7.28 -14.41 5.81
C THR A 67 -6.47 -13.13 5.61
N LYS A 68 -6.86 -12.24 4.68
CA LYS A 68 -6.19 -10.94 4.50
C LYS A 68 -6.25 -10.08 5.77
N GLU A 69 -7.40 -10.04 6.44
CA GLU A 69 -7.54 -9.27 7.69
C GLU A 69 -6.73 -9.90 8.82
N LEU A 70 -6.71 -11.24 8.95
CA LEU A 70 -5.92 -11.93 9.97
C LEU A 70 -4.43 -11.66 9.81
N ILE A 71 -3.91 -11.71 8.58
CA ILE A 71 -2.51 -11.36 8.29
C ILE A 71 -2.22 -9.90 8.68
N TYR A 72 -3.13 -8.97 8.31
CA TYR A 72 -2.96 -7.56 8.65
C TYR A 72 -2.99 -7.34 10.17
N LEU A 73 -3.90 -8.05 10.87
CA LEU A 73 -4.00 -8.03 12.32
C LEU A 73 -2.71 -8.55 12.99
N ALA A 74 -2.19 -9.68 12.57
CA ALA A 74 -0.95 -10.25 13.10
C ALA A 74 0.22 -9.26 13.03
N VAL A 75 0.37 -8.60 11.87
CA VAL A 75 1.39 -7.54 11.68
C VAL A 75 1.10 -6.33 12.57
N SER A 76 -0.16 -5.94 12.70
CA SER A 76 -0.56 -4.77 13.52
C SER A 76 -0.33 -5.00 15.01
N ILE A 77 -0.58 -6.22 15.51
CA ILE A 77 -0.33 -6.61 16.89
C ILE A 77 1.19 -6.60 17.16
N THR A 78 1.98 -7.20 16.26
CA THR A 78 3.44 -7.23 16.37
C THR A 78 4.07 -5.84 16.37
N ASN A 79 3.48 -4.89 15.62
CA ASN A 79 3.95 -3.51 15.51
C ASN A 79 3.26 -2.54 16.50
N ASP A 80 2.45 -3.04 17.42
CA ASP A 80 1.73 -2.25 18.46
C ASP A 80 0.91 -1.08 17.88
N CYS A 81 0.22 -1.30 16.74
CA CYS A 81 -0.62 -0.29 16.12
C CYS A 81 -2.06 -0.37 16.64
N THR A 82 -2.36 0.28 17.77
CA THR A 82 -3.70 0.27 18.37
C THR A 82 -4.81 0.63 17.39
N TYR A 83 -4.61 1.65 16.54
CA TYR A 83 -5.60 2.04 15.53
C TYR A 83 -5.84 0.91 14.52
N CYS A 84 -4.77 0.28 14.03
CA CYS A 84 -4.87 -0.78 13.03
C CYS A 84 -5.52 -2.04 13.61
N ILE A 85 -5.16 -2.41 14.85
CA ILE A 85 -5.77 -3.54 15.57
C ILE A 85 -7.28 -3.36 15.63
N ASN A 86 -7.75 -2.22 16.13
CA ASN A 86 -9.19 -1.96 16.26
C ASN A 86 -9.90 -1.95 14.90
N SER A 87 -9.35 -1.27 13.90
CA SER A 87 -10.01 -1.11 12.60
C SER A 87 -10.06 -2.42 11.81
N HIS A 88 -9.00 -3.24 11.86
CA HIS A 88 -8.95 -4.53 11.16
C HIS A 88 -9.67 -5.64 11.91
N THR A 89 -9.73 -5.61 13.25
CA THR A 89 -10.64 -6.48 14.01
C THR A 89 -12.10 -6.23 13.62
N ALA A 90 -12.52 -4.96 13.57
CA ALA A 90 -13.89 -4.63 13.15
C ALA A 90 -14.18 -5.06 11.69
N ALA A 91 -13.19 -4.98 10.80
CA ALA A 91 -13.32 -5.45 9.42
C ALA A 91 -13.35 -6.98 9.32
N ALA A 92 -12.53 -7.67 10.11
CA ALA A 92 -12.47 -9.13 10.18
C ALA A 92 -13.78 -9.72 10.75
N ARG A 93 -14.36 -9.10 11.78
CA ARG A 93 -15.68 -9.49 12.35
C ARG A 93 -16.76 -9.52 11.27
N LYS A 94 -16.79 -8.56 10.37
CA LYS A 94 -17.74 -8.54 9.24
C LYS A 94 -17.49 -9.64 8.20
N LYS A 95 -16.36 -10.33 8.29
CA LYS A 95 -15.91 -11.40 7.38
C LYS A 95 -15.89 -12.77 8.05
N GLY A 96 -16.43 -12.88 9.27
CA GLY A 96 -16.56 -14.15 9.97
C GLY A 96 -15.54 -14.41 11.07
N LEU A 97 -14.77 -13.40 11.50
CA LEU A 97 -13.94 -13.54 12.70
C LEU A 97 -14.83 -13.69 13.94
N ASP A 98 -14.76 -14.81 14.62
CA ASP A 98 -15.33 -15.07 15.93
C ASP A 98 -14.28 -14.94 17.05
N ASP A 99 -14.66 -15.19 18.29
CA ASP A 99 -13.75 -15.06 19.43
C ASP A 99 -12.75 -16.20 19.52
N GLU A 100 -13.10 -17.39 19.01
CA GLU A 100 -12.21 -18.57 18.99
C GLU A 100 -11.06 -18.33 18.00
N ILE A 101 -11.39 -17.94 16.77
CA ILE A 101 -10.38 -17.58 15.75
C ILE A 101 -9.50 -16.42 16.24
N LEU A 102 -10.10 -15.44 16.93
CA LEU A 102 -9.32 -14.32 17.47
C LEU A 102 -8.35 -14.77 18.56
N ALA A 103 -8.77 -15.68 19.45
CA ALA A 103 -7.90 -16.26 20.49
C ALA A 103 -6.73 -17.03 19.86
N GLU A 104 -7.00 -17.92 18.89
CA GLU A 104 -5.96 -18.63 18.16
C GLU A 104 -4.98 -17.68 17.47
N LEU A 105 -5.46 -16.60 16.85
CA LEU A 105 -4.60 -15.59 16.24
C LEU A 105 -3.64 -14.98 17.27
N TYR A 106 -4.14 -14.60 18.45
CA TYR A 106 -3.30 -14.04 19.52
C TYR A 106 -2.25 -15.03 20.01
N GLU A 107 -2.60 -16.31 20.18
CA GLU A 107 -1.67 -17.36 20.58
C GLU A 107 -0.57 -17.54 19.54
N ILE A 108 -0.91 -17.60 18.25
CA ILE A 108 0.06 -17.70 17.15
C ILE A 108 0.98 -16.49 17.12
N VAL A 109 0.44 -15.29 17.23
CA VAL A 109 1.24 -14.04 17.21
C VAL A 109 2.17 -13.97 18.41
N ALA A 110 1.70 -14.34 19.61
CA ALA A 110 2.52 -14.37 20.82
C ALA A 110 3.67 -15.38 20.68
N LEU A 111 3.36 -16.61 20.23
CA LEU A 111 4.36 -17.65 20.01
C LEU A 111 5.40 -17.24 18.96
N ALA A 112 4.94 -16.69 17.82
CA ALA A 112 5.83 -16.25 16.76
C ALA A 112 6.75 -15.12 17.21
N ASN A 113 6.23 -14.12 17.94
CA ASN A 113 7.05 -13.03 18.49
C ASN A 113 8.09 -13.55 19.49
N ALA A 114 7.72 -14.48 20.38
CA ALA A 114 8.66 -15.11 21.31
C ALA A 114 9.74 -15.90 20.55
N GLY A 115 9.36 -16.76 19.60
CA GLY A 115 10.28 -17.52 18.76
C GLY A 115 11.24 -16.65 17.99
N ASN A 116 10.75 -15.59 17.36
CA ASN A 116 11.57 -14.63 16.62
C ASN A 116 12.60 -13.93 17.52
N ARG A 117 12.24 -13.58 18.76
CA ARG A 117 13.17 -13.00 19.74
C ARG A 117 14.24 -13.98 20.17
N LEU A 118 13.86 -15.25 20.41
CA LEU A 118 14.81 -16.30 20.79
C LEU A 118 15.80 -16.60 19.67
N THR A 119 15.31 -16.85 18.46
CA THR A 119 16.17 -17.16 17.31
C THR A 119 17.12 -16.02 16.97
N SER A 120 16.62 -14.77 16.98
CA SER A 120 17.43 -13.58 16.73
C SER A 120 18.44 -13.32 17.86
N GLY A 121 18.02 -13.46 19.12
CA GLY A 121 18.89 -13.23 20.28
C GLY A 121 19.99 -14.26 20.41
N LEU A 122 19.71 -15.51 20.06
CA LEU A 122 20.67 -16.60 20.03
C LEU A 122 21.49 -16.66 18.73
N GLN A 123 21.18 -15.81 17.74
CA GLN A 123 21.81 -15.82 16.41
C GLN A 123 21.81 -17.20 15.76
N VAL A 124 20.67 -17.94 15.86
CA VAL A 124 20.53 -19.28 15.33
C VAL A 124 20.74 -19.29 13.81
N GLU A 125 21.67 -20.13 13.35
CA GLU A 125 21.91 -20.32 11.92
C GLU A 125 20.73 -21.04 11.26
N VAL A 126 20.47 -20.72 10.00
CA VAL A 126 19.39 -21.35 9.23
C VAL A 126 19.83 -22.74 8.78
N ASP A 127 19.10 -23.79 9.20
CA ASP A 127 19.37 -25.17 8.80
C ASP A 127 19.35 -25.34 7.28
N GLU A 128 20.28 -26.10 6.72
CA GLU A 128 20.34 -26.37 5.28
C GLU A 128 19.03 -26.99 4.74
N ALA A 129 18.37 -27.81 5.54
CA ALA A 129 17.11 -28.46 5.16
C ALA A 129 15.95 -27.51 4.93
N VAL A 130 15.93 -26.33 5.61
CA VAL A 130 14.88 -25.32 5.47
C VAL A 130 15.28 -24.14 4.57
N GLN A 131 16.55 -24.13 4.12
CA GLN A 131 16.98 -23.15 3.12
C GLN A 131 16.24 -23.36 1.81
N THR A 132 15.38 -22.42 1.46
CA THR A 132 14.76 -22.42 0.14
C THR A 132 15.84 -22.16 -0.91
N LYS A 133 16.30 -23.22 -1.57
CA LYS A 133 17.24 -23.13 -2.72
C LYS A 133 16.49 -22.56 -3.92
N HIS A 134 15.99 -21.33 -3.80
CA HIS A 134 15.54 -20.60 -4.97
C HIS A 134 16.78 -20.29 -5.82
N LYS A 135 16.94 -21.03 -6.93
CA LYS A 135 17.76 -20.56 -8.03
C LYS A 135 17.07 -19.31 -8.59
N TYR A 136 17.34 -18.16 -7.98
CA TYR A 136 17.02 -16.91 -8.64
C TYR A 136 17.78 -16.97 -9.98
N SER A 137 17.05 -17.17 -11.07
CA SER A 137 17.63 -16.96 -12.38
C SER A 137 18.17 -15.54 -12.35
N LYS A 138 19.50 -15.39 -12.50
CA LYS A 138 20.13 -14.06 -12.48
C LYS A 138 19.36 -13.20 -13.46
N TRP A 139 18.60 -12.23 -12.98
CA TRP A 139 17.89 -11.28 -13.83
C TRP A 139 18.89 -10.60 -14.75
N LYS A 140 19.05 -11.15 -15.95
CA LYS A 140 19.85 -10.52 -17.00
C LYS A 140 18.89 -9.62 -17.78
N VAL A 141 18.93 -8.33 -17.50
CA VAL A 141 18.34 -7.37 -18.45
C VAL A 141 19.13 -7.53 -19.75
N PRO A 142 18.51 -7.98 -20.85
CA PRO A 142 19.22 -8.13 -22.12
C PRO A 142 19.89 -6.79 -22.47
N ARG A 143 21.20 -6.82 -22.78
CA ARG A 143 21.96 -5.61 -23.13
C ARG A 143 21.30 -4.82 -24.27
N ALA A 144 20.66 -5.52 -25.22
CA ALA A 144 19.85 -4.95 -26.28
C ALA A 144 18.72 -4.03 -25.79
N ALA A 145 17.91 -4.47 -24.81
CA ALA A 145 16.80 -3.68 -24.28
C ALA A 145 17.26 -2.40 -23.54
N ARG A 146 18.49 -2.39 -23.01
CA ARG A 146 19.08 -1.21 -22.38
C ARG A 146 19.61 -0.23 -23.42
N ALA A 147 20.18 -0.73 -24.50
CA ALA A 147 20.69 0.08 -25.61
C ALA A 147 19.57 0.76 -26.40
N GLU A 148 18.44 0.07 -26.63
CA GLU A 148 17.27 0.65 -27.31
C GLU A 148 16.60 1.75 -26.47
N LYS A 149 16.46 1.57 -25.16
CA LYS A 149 15.92 2.63 -24.27
C LYS A 149 16.82 3.86 -24.22
N VAL A 150 18.14 3.70 -24.28
CA VAL A 150 19.08 4.82 -24.31
C VAL A 150 19.02 5.53 -25.67
N LYS A 151 18.98 4.79 -26.79
CA LYS A 151 18.83 5.35 -28.14
C LYS A 151 17.49 6.07 -28.34
N ALA A 152 16.39 5.52 -27.80
CA ALA A 152 15.07 6.16 -27.85
C ALA A 152 15.04 7.47 -27.06
N LYS A 153 15.64 7.52 -25.86
CA LYS A 153 15.75 8.76 -25.05
C LYS A 153 16.63 9.82 -25.71
N SER A 154 17.74 9.44 -26.37
CA SER A 154 18.62 10.39 -27.08
C SER A 154 17.94 10.95 -28.34
N LYS A 155 17.21 10.12 -29.11
CA LYS A 155 16.40 10.55 -30.25
C LYS A 155 15.24 11.49 -29.87
N ALA A 156 14.59 11.27 -28.74
CA ALA A 156 13.55 12.13 -28.23
C ALA A 156 14.09 13.51 -27.79
N LYS A 157 15.28 13.53 -27.15
CA LYS A 157 15.96 14.78 -26.76
C LYS A 157 16.45 15.60 -27.96
N SER A 158 16.93 14.96 -29.03
CA SER A 158 17.38 15.67 -30.24
C SER A 158 16.21 16.25 -31.04
N LYS A 159 15.07 15.53 -31.12
CA LYS A 159 13.83 16.07 -31.74
C LYS A 159 13.23 17.23 -30.97
N ALA A 160 13.31 17.25 -29.64
CA ALA A 160 12.82 18.35 -28.82
C ALA A 160 13.67 19.64 -28.95
N LYS A 161 14.98 19.50 -29.25
CA LYS A 161 15.88 20.64 -29.51
C LYS A 161 15.80 21.21 -30.94
N ALA A 162 15.23 20.45 -31.89
CA ALA A 162 15.18 20.82 -33.31
C ALA A 162 13.86 21.52 -33.72
N LYS A 163 12.97 21.85 -32.78
CA LYS A 163 11.73 22.57 -33.12
C LYS A 163 12.03 24.08 -33.25
N PRO A 164 11.86 24.70 -34.43
CA PRO A 164 12.17 26.09 -34.63
C PRO A 164 11.20 26.99 -33.85
N PRO A 165 11.62 28.18 -33.42
CA PRO A 165 10.76 29.14 -32.73
C PRO A 165 9.60 29.57 -33.63
N GLY A 166 8.38 29.53 -33.11
CA GLY A 166 7.18 29.95 -33.83
C GLY A 166 7.29 31.42 -34.31
N LYS A 167 6.88 31.67 -35.54
CA LYS A 167 6.84 33.02 -36.12
C LYS A 167 5.95 33.94 -35.26
N PRO A 168 6.38 35.18 -34.99
CA PRO A 168 5.55 36.13 -34.27
C PRO A 168 4.33 36.52 -35.13
N GLY A 169 3.13 36.43 -34.51
CA GLY A 169 1.88 36.80 -35.14
C GLY A 169 1.89 38.27 -35.56
N ARG A 170 1.54 38.51 -36.82
CA ARG A 170 1.24 39.88 -37.34
C ARG A 170 0.07 40.47 -36.56
N ARG A 171 0.31 41.56 -35.86
CA ARG A 171 -0.78 42.45 -35.42
C ARG A 171 -1.39 43.10 -36.64
N ALA A 172 -2.69 42.91 -36.83
CA ALA A 172 -3.47 43.69 -37.75
C ALA A 172 -3.79 45.06 -37.11
N ALA A 173 -3.66 46.11 -37.91
CA ALA A 173 -4.03 47.48 -37.60
C ALA A 173 -5.55 47.65 -37.63
#